data_8782263660540cd8fc71bb642a394e68
#
_entry.id   8782263660540cd8fc71bb642a394e68
#
_cell.length_a   1.000
_cell.length_b   1.000
_cell.length_c   1.000
_cell.angle_alpha   90.00
_cell.angle_beta   90.00
_cell.angle_gamma   90.00
#
_symmetry.space_group_name_H-M   'P 1'
#
loop_
_entity.id
_entity.type
_entity.pdbx_description
1 polymer ?
#
loop_
_entity_poly.entity_id
_entity_poly.type
_entity_poly.pdbx_seq_one_letter_code
_entity_poly.pdbx_strand_id
1 'polypeptide(L)'
;MALTIISRSGWEARPPKKSFTRLKRSRIKGIVLHHSGVKNGPRGVAAVKQYERYHMDSKGWNAIAYNWLVDERGVTYEGRGPGIQSGATRGWNSRTESICYTGWGASRVGNEALVSIKALINDIQGRYDNGLWVKGHRDLGNSTCPGNWLYDWLRSGMPLDEGDWSKIDWASITAHLDRLKGEVSHSPLSVRRRSRGGAVRAVQERLTDLGYEPGGVDGVYGKRTAAAVKEFQKKFGFLKVDGVVGMQTWDILFA
;
A
#
# COMPACT_ATOMS: atom_id res chain seq x y z
N MET A 1 0.99 -0.72 -14.67
CA MET A 1 1.48 -0.02 -13.48
C MET A 1 2.33 -1.00 -12.69
N ALA A 2 3.58 -0.67 -12.43
CA ALA A 2 4.39 -1.47 -11.51
C ALA A 2 3.84 -1.23 -10.10
N LEU A 3 3.35 -2.28 -9.47
CA LEU A 3 2.80 -2.24 -8.12
C LEU A 3 3.95 -2.06 -7.12
N THR A 4 4.02 -0.91 -6.46
CA THR A 4 5.01 -0.69 -5.40
C THR A 4 4.47 -1.26 -4.09
N ILE A 5 5.13 -2.30 -3.58
CA ILE A 5 4.75 -2.97 -2.34
C ILE A 5 5.79 -2.67 -1.27
N ILE A 6 5.36 -2.12 -0.15
CA ILE A 6 6.18 -1.98 1.05
C ILE A 6 6.29 -3.36 1.71
N SER A 7 7.49 -3.94 1.70
CA SER A 7 7.76 -5.24 2.29
C SER A 7 7.52 -5.26 3.80
N ARG A 8 7.42 -6.45 4.38
CA ARG A 8 7.31 -6.61 5.85
C ARG A 8 8.42 -5.87 6.61
N SER A 9 9.65 -5.94 6.12
CA SER A 9 10.77 -5.18 6.71
C SER A 9 10.64 -3.68 6.50
N GLY A 10 10.08 -3.25 5.37
CA GLY A 10 9.89 -1.84 5.02
C GLY A 10 8.89 -1.11 5.93
N TRP A 11 7.88 -1.82 6.46
CA TRP A 11 6.97 -1.25 7.45
C TRP A 11 7.23 -1.76 8.89
N GLU A 12 8.37 -2.43 9.12
CA GLU A 12 8.81 -2.96 10.42
C GLU A 12 7.81 -3.95 11.02
N ALA A 13 7.31 -4.88 10.21
CA ALA A 13 6.43 -5.94 10.67
C ALA A 13 7.10 -6.79 11.75
N ARG A 14 6.34 -7.14 12.76
CA ARG A 14 6.80 -8.07 13.80
C ARG A 14 7.07 -9.46 13.18
N PRO A 15 8.06 -10.20 13.67
CA PRO A 15 8.24 -11.58 13.25
C PRO A 15 6.98 -12.39 13.58
N PRO A 16 6.59 -13.36 12.74
CA PRO A 16 5.47 -14.24 13.07
C PRO A 16 5.83 -15.09 14.29
N LYS A 17 4.82 -15.41 15.13
CA LYS A 17 5.01 -16.25 16.33
C LYS A 17 5.47 -17.67 16.00
N LYS A 18 5.14 -18.15 14.80
CA LYS A 18 5.54 -19.46 14.23
C LYS A 18 5.80 -19.28 12.74
N SER A 19 6.62 -20.13 12.14
CA SER A 19 6.86 -20.13 10.70
C SER A 19 5.54 -20.11 9.91
N PHE A 20 5.54 -19.37 8.81
CA PHE A 20 4.37 -19.29 7.94
C PHE A 20 4.12 -20.61 7.20
N THR A 21 2.88 -21.01 7.12
CA THR A 21 2.46 -22.14 6.28
C THR A 21 2.39 -21.69 4.82
N ARG A 22 3.26 -22.24 3.98
CA ARG A 22 3.25 -22.02 2.53
C ARG A 22 2.21 -22.92 1.88
N LEU A 23 1.42 -22.35 0.97
CA LEU A 23 0.39 -23.06 0.21
C LEU A 23 0.98 -23.64 -1.07
N LYS A 24 0.50 -24.83 -1.46
CA LYS A 24 0.76 -25.34 -2.82
C LYS A 24 0.02 -24.46 -3.83
N ARG A 25 0.71 -24.04 -4.91
CA ARG A 25 0.14 -23.18 -5.96
C ARG A 25 -1.20 -23.71 -6.49
N SER A 26 -1.31 -25.02 -6.73
CA SER A 26 -2.51 -25.67 -7.21
C SER A 26 -3.72 -25.61 -6.27
N ARG A 27 -3.50 -25.29 -4.98
CA ARG A 27 -4.56 -25.14 -3.99
C ARG A 27 -5.18 -23.75 -3.98
N ILE A 28 -4.49 -22.77 -4.49
CA ILE A 28 -4.97 -21.38 -4.48
C ILE A 28 -6.04 -21.25 -5.57
N LYS A 29 -7.25 -20.89 -5.18
CA LYS A 29 -8.46 -20.87 -6.03
C LYS A 29 -8.96 -19.46 -6.30
N GLY A 30 -8.57 -18.49 -5.47
CA GLY A 30 -9.09 -17.14 -5.62
C GLY A 30 -8.47 -16.12 -4.69
N ILE A 31 -8.97 -14.91 -4.83
CA ILE A 31 -8.59 -13.73 -4.07
C ILE A 31 -9.82 -13.27 -3.29
N VAL A 32 -9.66 -12.97 -2.01
CA VAL A 32 -10.73 -12.46 -1.16
C VAL A 32 -10.45 -11.00 -0.79
N LEU A 33 -11.38 -10.13 -1.17
CA LEU A 33 -11.33 -8.72 -0.83
C LEU A 33 -11.99 -8.48 0.54
N HIS A 34 -11.28 -7.75 1.38
CA HIS A 34 -11.70 -7.35 2.72
C HIS A 34 -11.59 -5.84 2.90
N HIS A 35 -12.22 -5.34 3.96
CA HIS A 35 -11.90 -4.06 4.58
C HIS A 35 -11.56 -4.25 6.07
N SER A 36 -10.94 -3.25 6.67
CA SER A 36 -10.58 -3.32 8.09
C SER A 36 -11.80 -3.34 9.03
N GLY A 37 -12.92 -2.81 8.59
CA GLY A 37 -14.10 -2.58 9.43
C GLY A 37 -13.97 -1.39 10.39
N VAL A 38 -12.91 -0.61 10.31
CA VAL A 38 -12.66 0.55 11.18
C VAL A 38 -12.98 1.84 10.45
N LYS A 39 -13.99 2.59 10.93
CA LYS A 39 -14.49 3.80 10.27
C LYS A 39 -13.57 5.01 10.48
N ASN A 40 -13.07 5.22 11.69
CA ASN A 40 -12.28 6.38 12.10
C ASN A 40 -10.95 5.95 12.74
N GLY A 41 -10.23 5.02 12.11
CA GLY A 41 -8.95 4.51 12.58
C GLY A 41 -7.77 5.34 12.09
N PRO A 42 -6.56 4.96 12.50
CA PRO A 42 -5.34 5.49 11.93
C PRO A 42 -5.25 5.13 10.45
N ARG A 43 -4.41 5.84 9.72
CA ARG A 43 -4.21 5.68 8.27
C ARG A 43 -2.81 5.18 7.95
N GLY A 44 -2.63 4.69 6.72
CA GLY A 44 -1.33 4.26 6.22
C GLY A 44 -0.70 3.17 7.09
N VAL A 45 0.61 3.21 7.25
CA VAL A 45 1.36 2.22 8.04
C VAL A 45 0.90 2.12 9.51
N ALA A 46 0.40 3.20 10.09
CA ALA A 46 -0.10 3.18 11.46
C ALA A 46 -1.35 2.28 11.59
N ALA A 47 -2.21 2.25 10.56
CA ALA A 47 -3.33 1.31 10.47
C ALA A 47 -2.84 -0.14 10.38
N VAL A 48 -1.87 -0.40 9.50
CA VAL A 48 -1.29 -1.74 9.33
C VAL A 48 -0.70 -2.25 10.64
N LYS A 49 0.09 -1.42 11.34
CA LYS A 49 0.67 -1.76 12.66
C LYS A 49 -0.41 -1.96 13.74
N GLN A 50 -1.51 -1.19 13.70
CA GLN A 50 -2.63 -1.38 14.62
C GLN A 50 -3.31 -2.74 14.38
N TYR A 51 -3.54 -3.12 13.12
CA TYR A 51 -4.16 -4.43 12.81
C TYR A 51 -3.22 -5.57 13.16
N GLU A 52 -1.92 -5.42 12.94
CA GLU A 52 -0.94 -6.42 13.38
C GLU A 52 -1.01 -6.62 14.90
N ARG A 53 -0.97 -5.55 15.69
CA ARG A 53 -1.11 -5.63 17.16
C ARG A 53 -2.40 -6.31 17.57
N TYR A 54 -3.54 -5.89 16.99
CA TYR A 54 -4.82 -6.51 17.29
C TYR A 54 -4.85 -8.01 16.99
N HIS A 55 -4.34 -8.42 15.82
CA HIS A 55 -4.31 -9.81 15.43
C HIS A 55 -3.35 -10.64 16.29
N MET A 56 -2.17 -10.11 16.60
CA MET A 56 -1.16 -10.86 17.34
C MET A 56 -1.38 -10.84 18.85
N ASP A 57 -1.76 -9.71 19.41
CA ASP A 57 -1.83 -9.52 20.86
C ASP A 57 -3.24 -9.82 21.39
N SER A 58 -4.29 -9.26 20.78
CA SER A 58 -5.67 -9.46 21.24
C SER A 58 -6.28 -10.78 20.76
N LYS A 59 -6.01 -11.20 19.51
CA LYS A 59 -6.53 -12.46 18.95
C LYS A 59 -5.59 -13.65 19.13
N GLY A 60 -4.35 -13.42 19.52
CA GLY A 60 -3.37 -14.48 19.70
C GLY A 60 -2.87 -15.10 18.37
N TRP A 61 -3.16 -14.50 17.23
CA TRP A 61 -2.82 -15.05 15.92
C TRP A 61 -1.33 -14.98 15.63
N ASN A 62 -0.89 -15.79 14.64
CA ASN A 62 0.51 -15.93 14.27
C ASN A 62 1.16 -14.63 13.77
N ALA A 63 0.40 -13.85 13.01
CA ALA A 63 0.79 -12.57 12.43
C ALA A 63 -0.46 -11.81 12.00
N ILE A 64 -0.30 -10.67 11.34
CA ILE A 64 -1.39 -9.98 10.65
C ILE A 64 -2.18 -10.96 9.77
N ALA A 65 -3.51 -10.81 9.68
CA ALA A 65 -4.39 -11.81 9.05
C ALA A 65 -4.22 -11.90 7.53
N TYR A 66 -3.94 -10.78 6.89
CA TYR A 66 -4.03 -10.62 5.45
C TYR A 66 -2.70 -10.92 4.74
N ASN A 67 -2.77 -11.34 3.46
CA ASN A 67 -1.59 -11.43 2.61
C ASN A 67 -1.12 -10.03 2.21
N TRP A 68 -2.06 -9.16 1.88
CA TRP A 68 -1.82 -7.82 1.37
C TRP A 68 -2.75 -6.81 2.02
N LEU A 69 -2.29 -5.58 2.18
CA LEU A 69 -3.10 -4.46 2.64
C LEU A 69 -2.90 -3.29 1.69
N VAL A 70 -3.97 -2.52 1.45
CA VAL A 70 -3.95 -1.31 0.63
C VAL A 70 -4.58 -0.19 1.43
N ASP A 71 -3.89 0.93 1.58
CA ASP A 71 -4.43 2.09 2.30
C ASP A 71 -5.23 3.02 1.37
N GLU A 72 -5.81 4.06 1.94
CA GLU A 72 -6.66 5.01 1.24
C GLU A 72 -5.94 5.85 0.17
N ARG A 73 -4.60 5.85 0.17
CA ARG A 73 -3.74 6.51 -0.82
C ARG A 73 -3.21 5.54 -1.87
N GLY A 74 -3.65 4.28 -1.82
CA GLY A 74 -3.20 3.23 -2.72
C GLY A 74 -1.83 2.62 -2.35
N VAL A 75 -1.24 2.99 -1.22
CA VAL A 75 0.00 2.34 -0.77
C VAL A 75 -0.29 0.88 -0.41
N THR A 76 0.47 -0.03 -1.01
CA THR A 76 0.33 -1.47 -0.79
C THR A 76 1.38 -1.97 0.21
N TYR A 77 0.95 -2.78 1.15
CA TYR A 77 1.80 -3.36 2.19
C TYR A 77 1.76 -4.89 2.12
N GLU A 78 2.93 -5.51 2.21
CA GLU A 78 3.05 -6.96 2.37
C GLU A 78 2.63 -7.35 3.80
N GLY A 79 1.55 -8.11 3.92
CA GLY A 79 1.11 -8.71 5.18
C GLY A 79 1.82 -10.04 5.44
N ARG A 80 1.18 -11.17 5.09
CA ARG A 80 1.82 -12.49 5.11
C ARG A 80 2.61 -12.80 3.84
N GLY A 81 2.36 -12.05 2.76
CA GLY A 81 2.99 -12.23 1.46
C GLY A 81 2.36 -13.32 0.59
N PRO A 82 2.94 -13.53 -0.60
CA PRO A 82 2.37 -14.41 -1.63
C PRO A 82 2.46 -15.88 -1.25
N GLY A 83 1.40 -16.63 -1.55
CA GLY A 83 1.36 -18.08 -1.35
C GLY A 83 1.43 -18.51 0.10
N ILE A 84 1.18 -17.62 1.05
CA ILE A 84 1.13 -17.93 2.48
C ILE A 84 -0.32 -18.04 2.93
N GLN A 85 -0.61 -19.04 3.77
CA GLN A 85 -1.92 -19.19 4.38
C GLN A 85 -2.32 -17.94 5.16
N SER A 86 -3.44 -17.33 4.77
CA SER A 86 -3.99 -16.16 5.46
C SER A 86 -4.66 -16.52 6.80
N GLY A 87 -5.14 -15.54 7.52
CA GLY A 87 -6.00 -15.70 8.71
C GLY A 87 -7.32 -14.93 8.58
N ALA A 88 -7.70 -14.55 7.36
CA ALA A 88 -8.74 -13.56 7.10
C ALA A 88 -10.13 -14.12 6.79
N THR A 89 -10.21 -15.38 6.29
CA THR A 89 -11.48 -15.99 5.85
C THR A 89 -11.56 -17.43 6.35
N ARG A 90 -12.35 -17.67 7.38
CA ARG A 90 -12.49 -19.01 7.96
C ARG A 90 -12.95 -20.03 6.89
N GLY A 91 -12.28 -21.18 6.84
CA GLY A 91 -12.55 -22.24 5.85
C GLY A 91 -11.90 -22.02 4.48
N TRP A 92 -11.39 -20.82 4.19
CA TRP A 92 -10.78 -20.46 2.91
C TRP A 92 -9.31 -20.03 3.00
N ASN A 93 -8.79 -19.83 4.20
CA ASN A 93 -7.42 -19.37 4.43
C ASN A 93 -6.33 -20.20 3.73
N SER A 94 -6.57 -21.50 3.52
CA SER A 94 -5.64 -22.41 2.84
C SER A 94 -5.85 -22.51 1.32
N ARG A 95 -6.74 -21.69 0.76
CA ARG A 95 -7.13 -21.76 -0.67
C ARG A 95 -7.18 -20.42 -1.36
N THR A 96 -6.94 -19.32 -0.64
CA THR A 96 -7.07 -17.96 -1.16
C THR A 96 -5.95 -17.06 -0.69
N GLU A 97 -5.63 -16.06 -1.50
CA GLU A 97 -4.94 -14.87 -1.02
C GLU A 97 -5.95 -13.80 -0.63
N SER A 98 -5.62 -13.00 0.35
CA SER A 98 -6.50 -11.99 0.91
C SER A 98 -5.90 -10.58 0.74
N ILE A 99 -6.73 -9.65 0.26
CA ILE A 99 -6.42 -8.22 0.16
C ILE A 99 -7.32 -7.48 1.13
N CYS A 100 -6.76 -6.64 1.98
CA CYS A 100 -7.51 -5.80 2.91
C CYS A 100 -7.36 -4.32 2.55
N TYR A 101 -8.46 -3.65 2.22
CA TYR A 101 -8.50 -2.20 2.26
C TYR A 101 -8.46 -1.74 3.72
N THR A 102 -7.50 -0.88 4.09
CA THR A 102 -7.31 -0.48 5.50
C THR A 102 -8.34 0.52 5.99
N GLY A 103 -9.16 1.07 5.09
CA GLY A 103 -10.24 2.00 5.41
C GLY A 103 -11.60 1.34 5.63
N TRP A 104 -12.66 2.15 5.53
CA TRP A 104 -14.06 1.75 5.68
C TRP A 104 -14.73 1.52 4.33
N GLY A 105 -14.81 0.28 3.87
CA GLY A 105 -15.35 -0.09 2.56
C GLY A 105 -16.88 0.00 2.41
N ALA A 106 -17.61 0.45 3.44
CA ALA A 106 -19.04 0.72 3.33
C ALA A 106 -19.34 2.15 2.84
N SER A 107 -18.35 3.04 2.78
CA SER A 107 -18.41 4.37 2.17
C SER A 107 -17.56 4.38 0.91
N ARG A 108 -17.71 5.44 0.09
CA ARG A 108 -16.92 5.61 -1.13
C ARG A 108 -15.43 5.46 -0.83
N VAL A 109 -14.77 4.60 -1.61
CA VAL A 109 -13.32 4.39 -1.57
C VAL A 109 -12.67 5.28 -2.63
N GLY A 110 -11.58 5.93 -2.31
CA GLY A 110 -10.84 6.79 -3.23
C GLY A 110 -10.25 6.01 -4.41
N ASN A 111 -10.11 6.69 -5.55
CA ASN A 111 -9.65 6.06 -6.79
C ASN A 111 -8.23 5.49 -6.66
N GLU A 112 -7.35 6.13 -5.90
CA GLU A 112 -5.98 5.68 -5.66
C GLU A 112 -5.95 4.26 -5.03
N ALA A 113 -6.81 4.05 -4.03
CA ALA A 113 -6.94 2.73 -3.41
C ALA A 113 -7.53 1.69 -4.38
N LEU A 114 -8.53 2.08 -5.18
CA LEU A 114 -9.16 1.18 -6.17
C LEU A 114 -8.20 0.77 -7.27
N VAL A 115 -7.40 1.70 -7.79
CA VAL A 115 -6.34 1.45 -8.77
C VAL A 115 -5.35 0.43 -8.23
N SER A 116 -4.87 0.64 -7.00
CA SER A 116 -3.89 -0.27 -6.37
C SER A 116 -4.49 -1.63 -6.04
N ILE A 117 -5.73 -1.70 -5.57
CA ILE A 117 -6.43 -2.98 -5.33
C ILE A 117 -6.56 -3.75 -6.65
N LYS A 118 -6.99 -3.09 -7.74
CA LYS A 118 -7.14 -3.73 -9.05
C LYS A 118 -5.80 -4.18 -9.62
N ALA A 119 -4.76 -3.36 -9.53
CA ALA A 119 -3.40 -3.71 -9.95
C ALA A 119 -2.87 -4.92 -9.16
N LEU A 120 -3.09 -4.96 -7.85
CA LEU A 120 -2.70 -6.08 -6.99
C LEU A 120 -3.47 -7.37 -7.33
N ILE A 121 -4.77 -7.26 -7.62
CA ILE A 121 -5.57 -8.41 -8.09
C ILE A 121 -4.98 -8.97 -9.39
N ASN A 122 -4.66 -8.11 -10.37
CA ASN A 122 -4.07 -8.52 -11.64
C ASN A 122 -2.70 -9.18 -11.45
N ASP A 123 -1.85 -8.61 -10.60
CA ASP A 123 -0.54 -9.17 -10.27
C ASP A 123 -0.66 -10.56 -9.61
N ILE A 124 -1.58 -10.73 -8.65
CA ILE A 124 -1.83 -12.03 -8.02
C ILE A 124 -2.37 -13.02 -9.07
N GLN A 125 -3.35 -12.62 -9.89
CA GLN A 125 -3.88 -13.49 -10.95
C GLN A 125 -2.79 -13.93 -11.93
N GLY A 126 -1.91 -13.02 -12.34
CA GLY A 126 -0.76 -13.33 -13.21
C GLY A 126 0.21 -14.35 -12.60
N ARG A 127 0.40 -14.33 -11.27
CA ARG A 127 1.21 -15.35 -10.58
C ARG A 127 0.63 -16.75 -10.65
N TYR A 128 -0.69 -16.89 -10.83
CA TYR A 128 -1.43 -18.16 -10.80
C TYR A 128 -2.14 -18.47 -12.12
N ASP A 129 -1.64 -17.96 -13.25
CA ASP A 129 -2.13 -18.23 -14.60
C ASP A 129 -3.57 -17.73 -14.83
N ASN A 130 -3.92 -16.59 -14.24
CA ASN A 130 -5.19 -15.85 -14.42
C ASN A 130 -6.50 -16.61 -14.11
N GLY A 131 -6.42 -17.84 -13.57
CA GLY A 131 -7.59 -18.67 -13.28
C GLY A 131 -8.26 -18.38 -11.93
N LEU A 132 -7.81 -17.37 -11.17
CA LEU A 132 -8.34 -17.09 -9.86
C LEU A 132 -9.61 -16.25 -9.93
N TRP A 133 -10.67 -16.69 -9.21
CA TRP A 133 -11.83 -15.83 -8.98
C TRP A 133 -11.52 -14.75 -7.93
N VAL A 134 -12.25 -13.64 -7.98
CA VAL A 134 -12.20 -12.58 -6.97
C VAL A 134 -13.56 -12.46 -6.31
N LYS A 135 -13.61 -12.50 -4.98
CA LYS A 135 -14.83 -12.44 -4.18
C LYS A 135 -14.67 -11.52 -2.98
N GLY A 136 -15.77 -10.96 -2.51
CA GLY A 136 -15.80 -10.31 -1.20
C GLY A 136 -15.87 -11.36 -0.07
N HIS A 137 -15.43 -11.01 1.13
CA HIS A 137 -15.50 -11.94 2.28
C HIS A 137 -16.95 -12.44 2.52
N ARG A 138 -17.96 -11.60 2.30
CA ARG A 138 -19.37 -11.95 2.47
C ARG A 138 -19.86 -13.07 1.55
N ASP A 139 -19.20 -13.32 0.43
CA ASP A 139 -19.53 -14.41 -0.47
C ASP A 139 -19.11 -15.78 0.07
N LEU A 140 -18.27 -15.81 1.09
CA LEU A 140 -17.62 -17.02 1.61
C LEU A 140 -17.95 -17.31 3.07
N GLY A 141 -18.72 -16.43 3.71
CA GLY A 141 -19.11 -16.58 5.11
C GLY A 141 -20.08 -15.50 5.57
N ASN A 142 -20.62 -15.64 6.77
CA ASN A 142 -21.53 -14.66 7.36
C ASN A 142 -20.75 -13.40 7.78
N SER A 143 -20.70 -12.42 6.90
CA SER A 143 -19.93 -11.17 7.09
C SER A 143 -20.53 -10.05 6.26
N THR A 144 -20.38 -8.78 6.70
CA THR A 144 -20.68 -7.58 5.91
C THR A 144 -19.45 -7.06 5.17
N CYS A 145 -18.28 -7.68 5.39
CA CYS A 145 -17.00 -7.35 4.73
C CYS A 145 -17.09 -7.73 3.23
N PRO A 146 -16.58 -6.90 2.31
CA PRO A 146 -15.72 -5.74 2.49
C PRO A 146 -16.44 -4.38 2.65
N GLY A 147 -17.69 -4.35 3.07
CA GLY A 147 -18.53 -3.17 3.11
C GLY A 147 -19.33 -3.01 1.79
N ASN A 148 -20.49 -2.35 1.85
CA ASN A 148 -21.41 -2.34 0.70
C ASN A 148 -20.77 -1.66 -0.52
N TRP A 149 -20.20 -0.47 -0.34
CA TRP A 149 -19.64 0.28 -1.46
C TRP A 149 -18.51 -0.48 -2.17
N LEU A 150 -17.55 -1.00 -1.41
CA LEU A 150 -16.42 -1.75 -1.99
C LEU A 150 -16.87 -3.09 -2.58
N TYR A 151 -17.92 -3.70 -2.03
CA TYR A 151 -18.51 -4.90 -2.58
C TYR A 151 -19.25 -4.63 -3.90
N ASP A 152 -20.02 -3.55 -3.99
CA ASP A 152 -20.72 -3.15 -5.21
C ASP A 152 -19.73 -2.82 -6.33
N TRP A 153 -18.64 -2.12 -6.00
CA TRP A 153 -17.54 -1.87 -6.92
C TRP A 153 -16.91 -3.18 -7.45
N LEU A 154 -16.67 -4.15 -6.56
CA LEU A 154 -16.17 -5.47 -6.96
C LEU A 154 -17.16 -6.17 -7.91
N ARG A 155 -18.45 -6.16 -7.60
CA ARG A 155 -19.49 -6.83 -8.38
C ARG A 155 -19.80 -6.16 -9.72
N SER A 156 -19.56 -4.87 -9.84
CA SER A 156 -19.70 -4.13 -11.10
C SER A 156 -18.53 -4.28 -12.08
N GLY A 157 -17.58 -5.16 -11.76
CA GLY A 157 -16.40 -5.40 -12.62
C GLY A 157 -15.21 -4.51 -12.31
N MET A 158 -15.21 -3.87 -11.13
CA MET A 158 -14.10 -3.05 -10.66
C MET A 158 -13.79 -1.85 -11.60
N PRO A 159 -14.80 -1.03 -11.95
CA PRO A 159 -14.58 0.14 -12.78
C PRO A 159 -13.64 1.11 -12.07
N LEU A 160 -12.76 1.75 -12.81
CA LEU A 160 -11.99 2.89 -12.32
C LEU A 160 -12.63 4.14 -12.90
N ASP A 161 -12.75 5.20 -12.08
CA ASP A 161 -13.20 6.48 -12.61
C ASP A 161 -12.27 6.86 -13.76
N GLU A 162 -12.85 7.14 -14.93
CA GLU A 162 -12.12 7.52 -16.13
C GLU A 162 -11.54 8.95 -16.03
N GLY A 163 -10.63 9.15 -15.14
CA GLY A 163 -9.50 9.99 -15.49
C GLY A 163 -8.77 9.20 -16.58
N ASP A 164 -8.49 9.80 -17.71
CA ASP A 164 -7.96 9.16 -18.93
C ASP A 164 -6.58 8.50 -18.69
N TRP A 165 -6.57 7.53 -17.78
CA TRP A 165 -5.40 6.76 -17.34
C TRP A 165 -4.86 5.88 -18.47
N SER A 166 -5.67 5.63 -19.51
CA SER A 166 -5.24 4.90 -20.71
C SER A 166 -4.22 5.69 -21.54
N LYS A 167 -4.20 7.01 -21.39
CA LYS A 167 -3.26 7.92 -22.06
C LYS A 167 -1.99 8.20 -21.27
N ILE A 168 -1.88 7.74 -20.03
CA ILE A 168 -0.67 7.94 -19.23
C ILE A 168 0.36 6.89 -19.64
N ASP A 169 1.48 7.34 -20.15
CA ASP A 169 2.66 6.50 -20.38
C ASP A 169 3.34 6.15 -19.05
N TRP A 170 2.74 5.17 -18.37
CA TRP A 170 3.22 4.68 -17.08
C TRP A 170 4.63 4.11 -17.16
N ALA A 171 5.04 3.55 -18.29
CA ALA A 171 6.38 3.02 -18.48
C ALA A 171 7.41 4.16 -18.40
N SER A 172 7.14 5.28 -19.09
CA SER A 172 7.99 6.48 -19.04
C SER A 172 8.04 7.10 -17.64
N ILE A 173 6.89 7.21 -16.95
CA ILE A 173 6.83 7.74 -15.58
C ILE A 173 7.61 6.85 -14.61
N THR A 174 7.43 5.53 -14.69
CA THR A 174 8.14 4.58 -13.84
C THR A 174 9.65 4.65 -14.08
N ALA A 175 10.09 4.62 -15.35
CA ALA A 175 11.50 4.74 -15.69
C ALA A 175 12.10 6.08 -15.22
N HIS A 176 11.33 7.16 -15.30
CA HIS A 176 11.74 8.46 -14.78
C HIS A 176 11.92 8.45 -13.25
N LEU A 177 10.93 7.91 -12.51
CA LEU A 177 11.00 7.80 -11.05
C LEU A 177 12.13 6.87 -10.59
N ASP A 178 12.36 5.75 -11.29
CA ASP A 178 13.47 4.83 -10.99
C ASP A 178 14.84 5.50 -11.19
N ARG A 179 14.99 6.31 -12.24
CA ARG A 179 16.20 7.10 -12.44
C ARG A 179 16.41 8.10 -11.29
N LEU A 180 15.36 8.85 -10.90
CA LEU A 180 15.44 9.81 -9.79
C LEU A 180 15.71 9.09 -8.46
N LYS A 181 15.13 7.91 -8.25
CA LYS A 181 15.40 7.03 -7.12
C LYS A 181 16.87 6.62 -7.07
N GLY A 182 17.45 6.29 -8.23
CA GLY A 182 18.89 6.04 -8.35
C GLY A 182 19.75 7.22 -7.87
N GLU A 183 19.39 8.46 -8.23
CA GLU A 183 20.06 9.65 -7.73
C GLU A 183 20.00 9.77 -6.21
N VAL A 184 18.83 9.54 -5.61
CA VAL A 184 18.61 9.59 -4.16
C VAL A 184 19.36 8.49 -3.42
N SER A 185 19.52 7.30 -4.02
CA SER A 185 20.27 6.20 -3.43
C SER A 185 21.75 6.53 -3.25
N HIS A 186 22.32 7.24 -4.19
CA HIS A 186 23.72 7.68 -4.14
C HIS A 186 23.89 8.95 -3.28
N SER A 187 22.91 9.83 -3.27
CA SER A 187 22.97 11.09 -2.56
C SER A 187 21.62 11.52 -1.99
N PRO A 188 21.31 11.18 -0.74
CA PRO A 188 20.08 11.61 -0.08
C PRO A 188 19.87 13.12 -0.14
N LEU A 189 18.63 13.55 -0.44
CA LEU A 189 18.30 14.96 -0.62
C LEU A 189 18.20 15.67 0.74
N SER A 190 18.89 16.78 0.88
CA SER A 190 18.86 17.57 2.11
C SER A 190 19.34 19.01 1.92
N VAL A 191 18.99 19.88 2.86
CA VAL A 191 19.52 21.26 2.93
C VAL A 191 21.04 21.26 3.07
N ARG A 192 21.59 20.38 3.92
CA ARG A 192 23.04 20.27 4.16
C ARG A 192 23.82 19.98 2.89
N ARG A 193 23.27 19.13 2.01
CA ARG A 193 23.87 18.78 0.71
C ARG A 193 23.61 19.82 -0.37
N ARG A 194 22.80 20.85 -0.08
CA ARG A 194 22.33 21.84 -1.07
C ARG A 194 21.73 21.16 -2.31
N SER A 195 20.97 20.06 -2.07
CA SER A 195 20.41 19.23 -3.14
C SER A 195 19.55 20.05 -4.10
N ARG A 196 19.70 19.78 -5.40
CA ARG A 196 18.97 20.45 -6.49
C ARG A 196 18.65 19.46 -7.61
N GLY A 197 17.73 19.84 -8.49
CA GLY A 197 17.44 19.08 -9.71
C GLY A 197 16.12 18.35 -9.71
N GLY A 198 16.02 17.33 -10.61
CA GLY A 198 14.79 16.61 -10.88
C GLY A 198 14.22 15.86 -9.69
N ALA A 199 15.07 15.18 -8.93
CA ALA A 199 14.64 14.45 -7.74
C ALA A 199 14.07 15.39 -6.66
N VAL A 200 14.64 16.59 -6.49
CA VAL A 200 14.10 17.61 -5.56
C VAL A 200 12.74 18.11 -6.05
N ARG A 201 12.61 18.40 -7.34
CA ARG A 201 11.36 18.85 -7.95
C ARG A 201 10.26 17.81 -7.76
N ALA A 202 10.54 16.54 -8.05
CA ALA A 202 9.59 15.45 -7.85
C ALA A 202 9.12 15.34 -6.39
N VAL A 203 10.03 15.49 -5.42
CA VAL A 203 9.69 15.50 -3.99
C VAL A 203 8.79 16.69 -3.64
N GLN A 204 9.08 17.88 -4.16
CA GLN A 204 8.26 19.07 -3.91
C GLN A 204 6.87 18.94 -4.51
N GLU A 205 6.73 18.46 -5.74
CA GLU A 205 5.46 18.16 -6.39
C GLU A 205 4.66 17.19 -5.55
N ARG A 206 5.24 16.04 -5.21
CA ARG A 206 4.56 15.01 -4.45
C ARG A 206 4.12 15.48 -3.06
N LEU A 207 4.93 16.26 -2.37
CA LEU A 207 4.57 16.87 -1.09
C LEU A 207 3.39 17.84 -1.25
N THR A 208 3.37 18.61 -2.32
CA THR A 208 2.26 19.53 -2.64
C THR A 208 0.96 18.75 -2.89
N ASP A 209 1.02 17.70 -3.71
CA ASP A 209 -0.12 16.80 -3.97
C ASP A 209 -0.68 16.15 -2.70
N LEU A 210 0.20 15.89 -1.74
CA LEU A 210 -0.15 15.33 -0.43
C LEU A 210 -0.63 16.39 0.59
N GLY A 211 -0.73 17.66 0.17
CA GLY A 211 -1.22 18.76 0.99
C GLY A 211 -0.19 19.35 1.96
N TYR A 212 1.13 19.14 1.71
CA TYR A 212 2.19 19.80 2.45
C TYR A 212 2.67 21.05 1.71
N GLU A 213 3.37 21.95 2.41
CA GLU A 213 3.87 23.21 1.86
C GLU A 213 5.41 23.20 1.72
N PRO A 214 5.99 22.61 0.66
CA PRO A 214 7.43 22.56 0.47
C PRO A 214 8.07 23.91 0.08
N GLY A 215 7.27 24.95 -0.13
CA GLY A 215 7.73 26.29 -0.48
C GLY A 215 7.83 26.56 -1.99
N GLY A 216 7.13 25.80 -2.81
CA GLY A 216 7.12 25.85 -4.27
C GLY A 216 7.91 24.71 -4.90
N VAL A 217 7.69 24.50 -6.21
CA VAL A 217 8.32 23.44 -7.01
C VAL A 217 9.47 24.04 -7.85
N ASP A 218 10.52 24.46 -7.17
CA ASP A 218 11.67 25.16 -7.79
C ASP A 218 12.89 24.25 -8.04
N GLY A 219 12.83 23.00 -7.53
CA GLY A 219 13.94 22.05 -7.62
C GLY A 219 15.12 22.37 -6.71
N VAL A 220 14.93 23.21 -5.68
CA VAL A 220 15.95 23.57 -4.67
C VAL A 220 15.52 23.04 -3.31
N TYR A 221 16.32 22.17 -2.70
CA TYR A 221 16.02 21.62 -1.38
C TYR A 221 16.28 22.64 -0.28
N GLY A 222 15.32 23.54 -0.09
CA GLY A 222 15.37 24.60 0.91
C GLY A 222 14.87 24.19 2.29
N LYS A 223 14.90 25.14 3.23
CA LYS A 223 14.39 24.94 4.60
C LYS A 223 12.90 24.58 4.62
N ARG A 224 12.07 25.16 3.73
CA ARG A 224 10.63 24.85 3.62
C ARG A 224 10.43 23.42 3.14
N THR A 225 11.16 22.98 2.11
CA THR A 225 11.11 21.58 1.64
C THR A 225 11.48 20.61 2.76
N ALA A 226 12.55 20.89 3.52
CA ALA A 226 12.94 20.06 4.65
C ALA A 226 11.89 20.04 5.78
N ALA A 227 11.21 21.14 6.04
CA ALA A 227 10.11 21.21 7.01
C ALA A 227 8.93 20.36 6.55
N ALA A 228 8.50 20.48 5.31
CA ALA A 228 7.42 19.66 4.73
C ALA A 228 7.78 18.17 4.75
N VAL A 229 9.02 17.80 4.45
CA VAL A 229 9.50 16.41 4.59
C VAL A 229 9.43 15.93 6.04
N LYS A 230 9.81 16.75 7.02
CA LYS A 230 9.67 16.37 8.44
C LYS A 230 8.22 16.15 8.83
N GLU A 231 7.30 17.01 8.40
CA GLU A 231 5.86 16.82 8.66
C GLU A 231 5.34 15.54 8.00
N PHE A 232 5.77 15.25 6.78
CA PHE A 232 5.49 13.98 6.13
C PHE A 232 6.05 12.80 6.93
N GLN A 233 7.33 12.82 7.30
CA GLN A 233 7.99 11.76 8.07
C GLN A 233 7.31 11.50 9.42
N LYS A 234 6.84 12.53 10.12
CA LYS A 234 6.10 12.40 11.39
C LYS A 234 4.84 11.52 11.28
N LYS A 235 4.20 11.48 10.11
CA LYS A 235 3.01 10.63 9.89
C LYS A 235 3.34 9.15 9.82
N PHE A 236 4.61 8.81 9.61
CA PHE A 236 5.08 7.43 9.50
C PHE A 236 6.06 7.16 10.65
N GLY A 237 5.59 6.55 11.73
CA GLY A 237 6.36 6.34 12.95
C GLY A 237 7.65 5.51 12.83
N PHE A 238 7.93 4.98 11.65
CA PHE A 238 9.16 4.25 11.34
C PHE A 238 10.16 5.07 10.51
N LEU A 239 9.77 6.25 9.98
CA LEU A 239 10.69 7.14 9.31
C LEU A 239 11.43 7.99 10.32
N LYS A 240 12.74 8.15 10.11
CA LYS A 240 13.50 9.14 10.87
C LYS A 240 13.04 10.56 10.51
N VAL A 241 12.61 11.32 11.50
CA VAL A 241 12.12 12.71 11.33
C VAL A 241 13.29 13.67 11.29
N ASP A 242 14.06 13.65 10.22
CA ASP A 242 15.25 14.48 10.04
C ASP A 242 15.16 15.50 8.89
N GLY A 243 14.11 15.40 8.07
CA GLY A 243 13.92 16.25 6.90
C GLY A 243 14.91 15.92 5.77
N VAL A 244 15.41 14.68 5.72
CA VAL A 244 16.24 14.13 4.65
C VAL A 244 15.44 13.13 3.86
N VAL A 245 15.46 13.24 2.53
CA VAL A 245 14.86 12.22 1.67
C VAL A 245 15.96 11.21 1.30
N GLY A 246 16.05 10.15 2.08
CA GLY A 246 16.79 8.93 1.73
C GLY A 246 15.83 7.90 1.13
N MET A 247 16.33 6.70 0.85
CA MET A 247 15.57 5.64 0.16
C MET A 247 14.24 5.32 0.85
N GLN A 248 14.21 5.15 2.17
CA GLN A 248 12.99 4.85 2.91
C GLN A 248 11.94 5.96 2.77
N THR A 249 12.37 7.23 2.88
CA THR A 249 11.46 8.37 2.71
C THR A 249 10.97 8.48 1.27
N TRP A 250 11.86 8.24 0.29
CA TRP A 250 11.51 8.23 -1.14
C TRP A 250 10.45 7.16 -1.43
N ASP A 251 10.69 5.92 -1.00
CA ASP A 251 9.78 4.79 -1.26
C ASP A 251 8.37 5.03 -0.69
N ILE A 252 8.27 5.69 0.46
CA ILE A 252 6.99 6.03 1.06
C ILE A 252 6.33 7.24 0.38
N LEU A 253 7.13 8.19 -0.09
CA LEU A 253 6.64 9.40 -0.73
C LEU A 253 6.05 9.10 -2.12
N PHE A 254 6.64 8.14 -2.84
CA PHE A 254 6.26 7.75 -4.21
C PHE A 254 5.59 6.36 -4.30
N ALA A 255 5.22 5.79 -3.15
CA ALA A 255 4.42 4.57 -3.08
C ALA A 255 2.99 4.81 -3.53
#